data_ff0f611c8577430906aaf8177d70a7ff
#
_entry.id   ff0f611c8577430906aaf8177d70a7ff
#
_cell.length_a   1.000
_cell.length_b   1.000
_cell.length_c   1.000
_cell.angle_alpha   90.00
_cell.angle_beta   90.00
_cell.angle_gamma   90.00
#
_symmetry.space_group_name_H-M   'P 1'
#
loop_
_entity.id
_entity.type
_entity.pdbx_description
1 polymer ?
#
loop_
_entity_poly.entity_id
_entity_poly.type
_entity_poly.pdbx_seq_one_letter_code
_entity_poly.pdbx_strand_id
1 'polypeptide(L)'
;MNVYFETSAFFKLIVDEEGSDEAVELWEAAHRVIASRLMYPEARAALAAAERARRVTSSETRLLRSRLESRWDQVEIIEIDDEIARASGDLAEAHALRGYDSVHLASAVALADESSILATWDLELREAGGRVGLQVAPAVI
;
A
#
# COMPACT_ATOMS: atom_id res chain seq x y z
N MET A 1 -6.35 14.24 7.00
CA MET A 1 -6.19 13.64 5.69
C MET A 1 -6.39 12.13 5.76
N ASN A 2 -6.85 11.53 4.71
CA ASN A 2 -6.98 10.09 4.56
C ASN A 2 -5.79 9.59 3.75
N VAL A 3 -5.15 8.52 4.18
CA VAL A 3 -3.98 7.97 3.48
C VAL A 3 -4.26 6.52 3.10
N TYR A 4 -4.26 6.26 1.81
CA TYR A 4 -4.27 4.91 1.29
C TYR A 4 -2.83 4.37 1.25
N PHE A 5 -2.59 3.30 1.97
CA PHE A 5 -1.30 2.62 1.98
C PHE A 5 -1.30 1.48 0.98
N GLU A 6 -0.49 1.60 -0.04
CA GLU A 6 -0.16 0.49 -0.91
C GLU A 6 0.92 -0.36 -0.23
N THR A 7 1.07 -1.59 -0.65
CA THR A 7 1.93 -2.59 0.03
C THR A 7 3.37 -2.13 0.20
N SER A 8 3.97 -1.45 -0.77
CA SER A 8 5.34 -0.94 -0.66
C SER A 8 5.51 0.08 0.47
N ALA A 9 4.49 0.91 0.70
CA ALA A 9 4.47 1.88 1.79
C ALA A 9 4.25 1.19 3.15
N PHE A 10 3.30 0.26 3.20
CA PHE A 10 3.00 -0.48 4.42
C PHE A 10 4.18 -1.34 4.88
N PHE A 11 4.87 -1.97 3.95
CA PHE A 11 6.04 -2.81 4.25
C PHE A 11 7.15 -2.03 4.93
N LYS A 12 7.31 -0.74 4.62
CA LYS A 12 8.28 0.16 5.27
C LYS A 12 7.96 0.46 6.73
N LEU A 13 6.72 0.24 7.16
CA LEU A 13 6.34 0.30 8.57
C LEU A 13 6.72 -0.95 9.35
N ILE A 14 6.98 -2.03 8.64
CA ILE A 14 7.25 -3.36 9.22
C ILE A 14 8.75 -3.63 9.25
N VAL A 15 9.41 -3.46 8.11
CA VAL A 15 10.85 -3.65 7.95
C VAL A 15 11.51 -2.29 7.80
N ASP A 16 12.57 -2.06 8.58
CA ASP A 16 13.36 -0.83 8.49
C ASP A 16 14.18 -0.84 7.19
N GLU A 17 13.89 0.10 6.32
CA GLU A 17 14.54 0.27 5.01
C GLU A 17 14.47 1.75 4.58
N GLU A 18 15.08 2.09 3.45
CA GLU A 18 14.99 3.44 2.91
C GLU A 18 13.53 3.85 2.70
N GLY A 19 13.14 5.03 3.18
CA GLY A 19 11.77 5.54 3.14
C GLY A 19 10.89 5.16 4.34
N SER A 20 11.42 4.40 5.29
CA SER A 20 10.64 4.01 6.48
C SER A 20 10.23 5.20 7.35
N ASP A 21 11.10 6.21 7.48
CA ASP A 21 10.78 7.41 8.26
C ASP A 21 9.60 8.17 7.65
N GLU A 22 9.62 8.37 6.33
CA GLU A 22 8.52 9.02 5.61
C GLU A 22 7.21 8.21 5.69
N ALA A 23 7.30 6.89 5.64
CA ALA A 23 6.12 6.04 5.79
C ALA A 23 5.51 6.16 7.20
N VAL A 24 6.35 6.24 8.23
CA VAL A 24 5.91 6.46 9.61
C VAL A 24 5.26 7.83 9.76
N GLU A 25 5.87 8.88 9.22
CA GLU A 25 5.29 10.23 9.25
C GLU A 25 3.91 10.28 8.59
N LEU A 26 3.74 9.64 7.44
CA LEU A 26 2.45 9.54 6.74
C LEU A 26 1.42 8.79 7.58
N TRP A 27 1.84 7.69 8.22
CA TRP A 27 0.97 6.90 9.08
C TRP A 27 0.47 7.70 10.29
N GLU A 28 1.38 8.41 10.96
CA GLU A 28 1.06 9.18 12.17
C GLU A 28 0.22 10.43 11.85
N ALA A 29 0.40 11.02 10.69
CA ALA A 29 -0.35 12.18 10.24
C ALA A 29 -1.76 11.84 9.73
N ALA A 30 -2.03 10.59 9.40
CA ALA A 30 -3.30 10.18 8.82
C ALA A 30 -4.44 10.20 9.84
N HIS A 31 -5.58 10.77 9.47
CA HIS A 31 -6.83 10.61 10.21
C HIS A 31 -7.43 9.21 10.01
N ARG A 32 -7.33 8.71 8.78
CA ARG A 32 -7.75 7.36 8.42
C ARG A 32 -6.64 6.72 7.59
N VAL A 33 -6.26 5.52 7.99
CA VAL A 33 -5.37 4.66 7.21
C VAL A 33 -6.22 3.63 6.49
N ILE A 34 -6.10 3.58 5.18
CA ILE A 34 -6.97 2.81 4.30
C ILE A 34 -6.09 1.91 3.42
N ALA A 35 -6.53 0.70 3.18
CA ALA A 35 -5.86 -0.20 2.24
C ALA A 35 -6.82 -1.23 1.64
N SER A 36 -6.42 -1.82 0.52
CA SER A 36 -7.11 -2.98 -0.04
C SER A 36 -6.90 -4.22 0.82
N ARG A 37 -7.89 -5.09 0.85
CA ARG A 37 -7.75 -6.46 1.39
C ARG A 37 -6.52 -7.18 0.83
N LEU A 38 -6.16 -6.89 -0.41
CA LEU A 38 -5.00 -7.46 -1.10
C LEU A 38 -3.67 -7.18 -0.39
N MET A 39 -3.55 -6.06 0.32
CA MET A 39 -2.32 -5.67 1.00
C MET A 39 -1.85 -6.72 2.00
N TYR A 40 -2.76 -7.40 2.69
CA TYR A 40 -2.40 -8.38 3.70
C TYR A 40 -1.57 -9.55 3.12
N PRO A 41 -2.07 -10.32 2.14
CA PRO A 41 -1.27 -11.39 1.56
C PRO A 41 0.00 -10.88 0.87
N GLU A 42 -0.03 -9.72 0.25
CA GLU A 42 1.16 -9.14 -0.36
C GLU A 42 2.24 -8.80 0.69
N ALA A 43 1.86 -8.18 1.81
CA ALA A 43 2.79 -7.85 2.89
C ALA A 43 3.38 -9.13 3.53
N ARG A 44 2.54 -10.17 3.72
CA ARG A 44 3.00 -11.48 4.21
C ARG A 44 3.98 -12.13 3.25
N ALA A 45 3.71 -12.06 1.95
CA ALA A 45 4.59 -12.58 0.92
C ALA A 45 5.92 -11.81 0.86
N ALA A 46 5.88 -10.49 0.99
CA ALA A 46 7.10 -9.65 1.02
C ALA A 46 7.98 -9.97 2.23
N LEU A 47 7.39 -10.18 3.40
CA LEU A 47 8.13 -10.56 4.61
C LEU A 47 8.77 -11.94 4.45
N ALA A 48 8.06 -12.91 3.92
CA ALA A 48 8.60 -14.24 3.63
C ALA A 48 9.74 -14.19 2.61
N ALA A 49 9.62 -13.35 1.58
CA ALA A 49 10.68 -13.15 0.60
C ALA A 49 11.94 -12.51 1.22
N ALA A 50 11.78 -11.56 2.13
CA ALA A 50 12.90 -10.93 2.85
C ALA A 50 13.66 -11.97 3.70
N GLU A 51 12.95 -12.88 4.35
CA GLU A 51 13.57 -13.98 5.10
C GLU A 51 14.35 -14.93 4.17
N ARG A 52 13.74 -15.36 3.06
CA ARG A 52 14.44 -16.21 2.08
C ARG A 52 15.68 -15.54 1.49
N ALA A 53 15.65 -14.23 1.28
CA ALA A 53 16.77 -13.43 0.81
C ALA A 53 17.78 -13.10 1.92
N ARG A 54 17.56 -13.58 3.14
CA ARG A 54 18.41 -13.33 4.32
C ARG A 54 18.57 -11.84 4.67
N ARG A 55 17.59 -11.02 4.33
CA ARG A 55 17.52 -9.62 4.78
C ARG A 55 17.06 -9.54 6.23
N VAL A 56 16.29 -10.52 6.67
CA VAL A 56 15.83 -10.69 8.06
C VAL A 56 16.04 -12.16 8.47
N THR A 57 16.26 -12.39 9.76
CA THR A 57 16.37 -13.73 10.34
C THR A 57 15.01 -14.34 10.62
N SER A 58 14.94 -15.66 10.87
CA SER A 58 13.69 -16.32 11.27
C SER A 58 13.14 -15.77 12.60
N SER A 59 14.02 -15.41 13.54
CA SER A 59 13.62 -14.80 14.81
C SER A 59 13.04 -13.40 14.60
N GLU A 60 13.68 -12.59 13.77
CA GLU A 60 13.19 -11.26 13.38
C GLU A 60 11.85 -11.38 12.64
N THR A 61 11.69 -12.34 11.74
CA THR A 61 10.45 -12.55 10.98
C THR A 61 9.25 -12.74 11.91
N ARG A 62 9.39 -13.51 13.00
CA ARG A 62 8.29 -13.69 13.96
C ARG A 62 7.88 -12.38 14.62
N LEU A 63 8.85 -11.56 15.03
CA LEU A 63 8.59 -10.25 15.61
C LEU A 63 7.97 -9.29 14.60
N LEU A 64 8.49 -9.27 13.38
CA LEU A 64 7.99 -8.41 12.30
C LEU A 64 6.58 -8.83 11.86
N ARG A 65 6.25 -10.12 11.88
CA ARG A 65 4.88 -10.60 11.65
C ARG A 65 3.93 -10.05 12.70
N SER A 66 4.30 -10.08 13.98
CA SER A 66 3.48 -9.51 15.04
C SER A 66 3.26 -8.01 14.85
N ARG A 67 4.28 -7.29 14.40
CA ARG A 67 4.16 -5.88 14.05
C ARG A 67 3.22 -5.66 12.87
N LEU A 68 3.31 -6.50 11.84
CA LEU A 68 2.42 -6.47 10.69
C LEU A 68 0.96 -6.64 11.11
N GLU A 69 0.66 -7.67 11.91
CA GLU A 69 -0.70 -7.92 12.41
C GLU A 69 -1.23 -6.74 13.21
N SER A 70 -0.42 -6.17 14.11
CA SER A 70 -0.80 -5.02 14.91
C SER A 70 -1.11 -3.78 14.07
N ARG A 71 -0.32 -3.51 13.04
CA ARG A 71 -0.58 -2.42 12.09
C ARG A 71 -1.82 -2.69 11.24
N TRP A 72 -1.97 -3.93 10.75
CA TRP A 72 -3.13 -4.33 9.96
C TRP A 72 -4.45 -4.14 10.71
N ASP A 73 -4.48 -4.40 12.00
CA ASP A 73 -5.67 -4.20 12.85
C ASP A 73 -6.14 -2.74 12.92
N GLN A 74 -5.28 -1.79 12.56
CA GLN A 74 -5.58 -0.35 12.54
C GLN A 74 -6.06 0.15 11.17
N VAL A 75 -6.03 -0.70 10.15
CA VAL A 75 -6.35 -0.32 8.77
C VAL A 75 -7.84 -0.45 8.51
N GLU A 76 -8.41 0.57 7.88
CA GLU A 76 -9.74 0.48 7.28
C GLU A 76 -9.61 -0.21 5.93
N ILE A 77 -10.31 -1.33 5.78
CA ILE A 77 -10.11 -2.23 4.64
C ILE A 77 -11.16 -1.98 3.58
N ILE A 78 -10.69 -1.84 2.33
CA ILE A 78 -11.53 -1.86 1.15
C ILE A 78 -11.56 -3.28 0.60
N GLU A 79 -12.74 -3.86 0.56
CA GLU A 79 -12.95 -5.19 0.00
C GLU A 79 -12.85 -5.17 -1.53
N ILE A 80 -12.34 -6.27 -2.08
CA ILE A 80 -12.28 -6.47 -3.53
C ILE A 80 -13.61 -7.09 -3.96
N ASP A 81 -14.64 -6.25 -4.05
CA ASP A 81 -15.95 -6.64 -4.54
C ASP A 81 -16.02 -6.56 -6.08
N ASP A 82 -17.18 -6.85 -6.65
CA ASP A 82 -17.39 -6.80 -8.11
C ASP A 82 -17.14 -5.40 -8.68
N GLU A 83 -17.54 -4.35 -7.97
CA GLU A 83 -17.34 -2.96 -8.41
C GLU A 83 -15.85 -2.61 -8.48
N ILE A 84 -15.09 -2.92 -7.42
CA ILE A 84 -13.64 -2.70 -7.40
C ILE A 84 -12.95 -3.56 -8.45
N ALA A 85 -13.34 -4.82 -8.62
CA ALA A 85 -12.76 -5.70 -9.62
C ALA A 85 -12.94 -5.15 -11.05
N ARG A 86 -14.14 -4.66 -11.38
CA ARG A 86 -14.42 -4.08 -12.70
C ARG A 86 -13.66 -2.77 -12.92
N ALA A 87 -13.68 -1.87 -11.95
CA ALA A 87 -12.91 -0.63 -12.00
C ALA A 87 -11.40 -0.91 -12.16
N SER A 88 -10.87 -1.94 -11.50
CA SER A 88 -9.49 -2.37 -11.65
C SER A 88 -9.16 -2.80 -13.07
N GLY A 89 -10.07 -3.55 -13.71
CA GLY A 89 -9.92 -3.95 -15.11
C GLY A 89 -9.81 -2.76 -16.05
N ASP A 90 -10.68 -1.78 -15.89
CA ASP A 90 -10.67 -0.55 -16.70
C ASP A 90 -9.36 0.23 -16.50
N LEU A 91 -8.90 0.37 -15.27
CA LEU A 91 -7.66 1.07 -14.95
C LEU A 91 -6.41 0.31 -15.44
N ALA A 92 -6.42 -1.00 -15.38
CA ALA A 92 -5.34 -1.83 -15.91
C ALA A 92 -5.16 -1.59 -17.40
N GLU A 93 -6.25 -1.57 -18.16
CA GLU A 93 -6.23 -1.30 -19.60
C GLU A 93 -5.82 0.14 -19.91
N ALA A 94 -6.39 1.12 -19.20
CA ALA A 94 -6.14 2.54 -19.47
C ALA A 94 -4.70 2.97 -19.13
N HIS A 95 -4.07 2.36 -18.12
CA HIS A 95 -2.77 2.77 -17.60
C HIS A 95 -1.68 1.72 -17.72
N ALA A 96 -1.95 0.62 -18.43
CA ALA A 96 -1.01 -0.49 -18.62
C ALA A 96 -0.46 -1.04 -17.29
N LEU A 97 -1.32 -1.18 -16.29
CA LEU A 97 -0.96 -1.69 -14.97
C LEU A 97 -1.15 -3.20 -14.90
N ARG A 98 -0.34 -3.83 -14.05
CA ARG A 98 -0.59 -5.22 -13.63
C ARG A 98 -1.88 -5.29 -12.82
N GLY A 99 -2.55 -6.47 -12.81
CA GLY A 99 -3.84 -6.63 -12.15
C GLY A 99 -3.84 -6.20 -10.68
N TYR A 100 -2.84 -6.60 -9.90
CA TYR A 100 -2.77 -6.24 -8.48
C TYR A 100 -2.49 -4.73 -8.26
N ASP A 101 -1.72 -4.08 -9.11
CA ASP A 101 -1.50 -2.62 -9.04
C ASP A 101 -2.79 -1.86 -9.35
N SER A 102 -3.56 -2.34 -10.34
CA SER A 102 -4.85 -1.75 -10.68
C SER A 102 -5.89 -1.90 -9.56
N VAL A 103 -5.84 -3.00 -8.80
CA VAL A 103 -6.69 -3.17 -7.60
C VAL A 103 -6.35 -2.12 -6.55
N HIS A 104 -5.08 -1.86 -6.29
CA HIS A 104 -4.67 -0.78 -5.39
C HIS A 104 -5.15 0.58 -5.88
N LEU A 105 -4.98 0.88 -7.16
CA LEU A 105 -5.40 2.15 -7.72
C LEU A 105 -6.92 2.34 -7.65
N ALA A 106 -7.70 1.33 -8.03
CA ALA A 106 -9.16 1.36 -7.95
C ALA A 106 -9.64 1.56 -6.51
N SER A 107 -9.01 0.88 -5.56
CA SER A 107 -9.33 1.00 -4.15
C SER A 107 -9.02 2.40 -3.61
N ALA A 108 -7.88 2.97 -3.99
CA ALA A 108 -7.51 4.33 -3.60
C ALA A 108 -8.49 5.38 -4.17
N VAL A 109 -8.87 5.22 -5.43
CA VAL A 109 -9.82 6.13 -6.10
C VAL A 109 -11.22 6.04 -5.50
N ALA A 110 -11.67 4.85 -5.09
CA ALA A 110 -13.02 4.61 -4.59
C ALA A 110 -13.37 5.44 -3.33
N LEU A 111 -12.39 5.74 -2.48
CA LEU A 111 -12.57 6.55 -1.28
C LEU A 111 -11.83 7.90 -1.33
N ALA A 112 -11.35 8.29 -2.51
CA ALA A 112 -10.62 9.54 -2.66
C ALA A 112 -11.54 10.75 -2.44
N ASP A 113 -11.04 11.70 -1.68
CA ASP A 113 -11.54 13.06 -1.55
C ASP A 113 -10.39 14.04 -1.76
N GLU A 114 -10.64 15.34 -1.64
CA GLU A 114 -9.63 16.37 -1.85
C GLU A 114 -8.44 16.27 -0.89
N SER A 115 -8.62 15.57 0.24
CA SER A 115 -7.58 15.38 1.26
C SER A 115 -6.91 14.01 1.22
N SER A 116 -7.25 13.17 0.24
CA SER A 116 -6.75 11.80 0.16
C SER A 116 -5.39 11.72 -0.49
N ILE A 117 -4.52 10.88 0.08
CA ILE A 117 -3.15 10.66 -0.40
C ILE A 117 -2.96 9.16 -0.69
N LEU A 118 -2.36 8.86 -1.83
CA LEU A 118 -1.85 7.52 -2.15
C LEU A 118 -0.39 7.42 -1.71
N ALA A 119 -0.13 6.64 -0.68
CA ALA A 119 1.23 6.34 -0.22
C ALA A 119 1.75 5.10 -0.93
N THR A 120 2.76 5.27 -1.77
CA THR A 120 3.39 4.17 -2.52
C THR A 120 4.79 4.56 -2.99
N TRP A 121 5.69 3.58 -3.01
CA TRP A 121 7.03 3.68 -3.60
C TRP A 121 7.14 3.00 -4.96
N ASP A 122 6.05 2.36 -5.44
CA ASP A 122 6.00 1.77 -6.78
C ASP A 122 5.89 2.86 -7.85
N LEU A 123 6.89 2.93 -8.75
CA LEU A 123 6.99 3.99 -9.76
C LEU A 123 5.81 4.02 -10.73
N GLU A 124 5.38 2.86 -11.20
CA GLU A 124 4.26 2.77 -12.16
C GLU A 124 2.95 3.18 -11.50
N LEU A 125 2.73 2.75 -10.28
CA LEU A 125 1.53 3.10 -9.53
C LEU A 125 1.52 4.59 -9.14
N ARG A 126 2.67 5.16 -8.81
CA ARG A 126 2.82 6.60 -8.55
C ARG A 126 2.40 7.43 -9.77
N GLU A 127 2.90 7.04 -10.93
CA GLU A 127 2.59 7.72 -12.19
C GLU A 127 1.10 7.62 -12.54
N ALA A 128 0.54 6.42 -12.45
CA ALA A 128 -0.89 6.19 -12.71
C ALA A 128 -1.78 6.95 -11.69
N GLY A 129 -1.41 6.96 -10.42
CA GLY A 129 -2.11 7.72 -9.39
C GLY A 129 -2.16 9.22 -9.69
N GLY A 130 -1.04 9.78 -10.13
CA GLY A 130 -0.98 11.17 -10.57
C GLY A 130 -1.88 11.47 -11.79
N ARG A 131 -1.91 10.56 -12.76
CA ARG A 131 -2.75 10.70 -13.96
C ARG A 131 -4.25 10.70 -13.64
N VAL A 132 -4.68 9.96 -12.64
CA VAL A 132 -6.09 9.95 -12.21
C VAL A 132 -6.42 11.04 -11.18
N GLY A 133 -5.46 11.92 -10.88
CA GLY A 133 -5.67 13.09 -10.04
C GLY A 133 -5.48 12.88 -8.54
N LEU A 134 -4.91 11.76 -8.12
CA LEU A 134 -4.57 11.53 -6.71
C LEU A 134 -3.30 12.30 -6.32
N GLN A 135 -3.28 12.79 -5.09
CA GLN A 135 -2.01 13.18 -4.47
C GLN A 135 -1.22 11.91 -4.14
N VAL A 136 0.07 11.92 -4.47
CA VAL A 136 0.95 10.78 -4.24
C VAL A 136 2.05 11.16 -3.26
N ALA A 137 2.28 10.31 -2.27
CA ALA A 137 3.35 10.50 -1.29
C ALA A 137 4.28 9.25 -1.26
N PRO A 138 5.56 9.44 -0.92
CA PRO A 138 6.20 10.75 -0.73
C PRO A 138 6.26 11.55 -2.04
N ALA A 139 6.52 12.85 -1.96
CA ALA A 139 6.56 13.69 -3.17
C ALA A 139 7.71 13.29 -4.12
N VAL A 140 8.81 12.85 -3.55
CA VAL A 140 10.02 12.38 -4.28
C VAL A 140 10.51 11.08 -3.65
N ILE A 141 10.99 10.15 -4.48
CA ILE A 141 11.61 8.90 -4.06
C ILE A 141 12.97 8.70 -4.74
#